data_c9109ea1716b10ae82abbc081388cb07
#
_entry.id   c9109ea1716b10ae82abbc081388cb07
#
_cell.length_a   1.000
_cell.length_b   1.000
_cell.length_c   1.000
_cell.angle_alpha   90.00
_cell.angle_beta   90.00
_cell.angle_gamma   90.00
#
_symmetry.space_group_name_H-M   'P 1'
#
loop_
_entity.id
_entity.type
_entity.pdbx_description
1 polymer ?
#
loop_
_entity_poly.entity_id
_entity_poly.type
_entity_poly.pdbx_seq_one_letter_code
_entity_poly.pdbx_strand_id
1 'polypeptide(L)'
;MTEPSASRSLEDWLAWQATAHPRGIDMGLERIRKVWQRLGSPLPAPMVISVGGTNGKGSTVAFLEAMLRAGGLRVGTFTSPHLLRYNERVRIDGLDADDASLVQAFERIEEARGDISLTYFEFGALAAILLLAQREVDVAVLEVGLGGRLDAVNLIDADVAIVTTVDLDHQDWLGNDRESIAREKAGIFRPRRPAIIGDNDPPPTLLDVAKELGSLVQRAGRDFSAETTSTGWRWSSGSETLELPLPAMEAPCQIRNAATAISALHALRDRIAWQPSAIAAGIVNARVGGRLQRLADAPMLVVDVAHNPQAARELAAWIEANPIPGRNIAVFGALDDKDVAGMLEPLLAHVHEWHLCALCGASPRGLSLDELEKRLHGRTQFTVGGRHEDVESALGAASQAARREDRVLAFGSFFVVAGVLAKQTAA
;
A
#
# COMPACT_ATOMS: atom_id res chain seq x y z
N MET A 1 13.27 -2.80 46.67
CA MET A 1 13.05 -3.65 45.49
C MET A 1 11.78 -3.12 44.84
N THR A 2 11.90 -2.28 43.84
CA THR A 2 10.78 -1.83 43.00
C THR A 2 10.37 -3.05 42.17
N GLU A 3 9.11 -3.44 42.21
CA GLU A 3 8.54 -4.44 41.34
C GLU A 3 8.87 -4.07 39.87
N PRO A 4 9.22 -5.03 39.02
CA PRO A 4 9.43 -4.74 37.61
C PRO A 4 8.10 -4.17 37.07
N SER A 5 8.15 -2.95 36.58
CA SER A 5 7.05 -2.36 35.82
C SER A 5 6.63 -3.38 34.76
N ALA A 6 5.37 -3.81 34.81
CA ALA A 6 4.83 -4.73 33.80
C ALA A 6 5.14 -4.14 32.42
N SER A 7 5.87 -4.89 31.59
CA SER A 7 6.20 -4.45 30.22
C SER A 7 4.87 -4.19 29.47
N ARG A 8 4.75 -3.04 28.82
CA ARG A 8 3.57 -2.73 27.99
C ARG A 8 3.38 -3.80 26.92
N SER A 9 2.15 -4.25 26.73
CA SER A 9 1.80 -5.10 25.58
C SER A 9 1.97 -4.33 24.26
N LEU A 10 1.96 -5.02 23.12
CA LEU A 10 1.96 -4.36 21.82
C LEU A 10 0.76 -3.41 21.69
N GLU A 11 -0.41 -3.83 22.10
CA GLU A 11 -1.64 -3.01 22.07
C GLU A 11 -1.51 -1.74 22.92
N ASP A 12 -0.97 -1.83 24.13
CA ASP A 12 -0.70 -0.67 24.98
C ASP A 12 0.28 0.31 24.33
N TRP A 13 1.33 -0.21 23.67
CA TRP A 13 2.27 0.60 22.92
C TRP A 13 1.60 1.36 21.77
N LEU A 14 0.78 0.68 20.99
CA LEU A 14 0.09 1.27 19.84
C LEU A 14 -0.92 2.34 20.27
N ALA A 15 -1.70 2.07 21.34
CA ALA A 15 -2.63 3.03 21.90
C ALA A 15 -1.91 4.28 22.42
N TRP A 16 -0.78 4.10 23.12
CA TRP A 16 0.02 5.22 23.59
C TRP A 16 0.66 6.01 22.44
N GLN A 17 1.24 5.37 21.43
CA GLN A 17 1.84 6.02 20.26
C GLN A 17 0.83 6.87 19.48
N ALA A 18 -0.43 6.46 19.42
CA ALA A 18 -1.50 7.22 18.77
C ALA A 18 -1.71 8.61 19.40
N THR A 19 -1.29 8.81 20.65
CA THR A 19 -1.43 10.07 21.41
C THR A 19 -0.10 10.72 21.79
N ALA A 20 1.02 10.07 21.51
CA ALA A 20 2.36 10.53 21.92
C ALA A 20 2.83 11.80 21.20
N HIS A 21 2.25 12.10 20.04
CA HIS A 21 2.51 13.32 19.28
C HIS A 21 1.23 14.12 19.12
N PRO A 22 1.28 15.48 19.24
CA PRO A 22 0.07 16.32 19.16
C PRO A 22 -0.62 16.32 17.80
N ARG A 23 0.07 15.88 16.75
CA ARG A 23 -0.46 15.74 15.38
C ARG A 23 -0.37 14.30 14.93
N GLY A 24 -1.44 13.76 14.35
CA GLY A 24 -1.42 12.41 13.76
C GLY A 24 -0.46 12.29 12.56
N ILE A 25 -0.30 13.37 11.81
CA ILE A 25 0.67 13.51 10.71
C ILE A 25 1.50 14.78 10.97
N ASP A 26 2.80 14.65 10.98
CA ASP A 26 3.75 15.77 11.05
C ASP A 26 4.98 15.44 10.21
N MET A 27 4.96 15.93 8.96
CA MET A 27 5.99 15.62 7.97
C MET A 27 7.31 16.34 8.28
N GLY A 28 8.41 15.59 8.22
CA GLY A 28 9.75 16.13 8.44
C GLY A 28 10.74 15.07 8.92
N LEU A 29 12.01 15.25 8.57
CA LEU A 29 13.05 14.26 8.88
C LEU A 29 13.93 14.64 10.09
N GLU A 30 13.77 15.85 10.65
CA GLU A 30 14.68 16.32 11.69
C GLU A 30 14.53 15.57 13.01
N ARG A 31 13.30 15.32 13.45
CA ARG A 31 12.98 14.60 14.69
C ARG A 31 13.46 13.16 14.62
N ILE A 32 12.98 12.44 13.60
CA ILE A 32 13.30 11.03 13.41
C ILE A 32 14.80 10.81 13.17
N ARG A 33 15.49 11.73 12.47
CA ARG A 33 16.95 11.66 12.25
C ARG A 33 17.73 11.76 13.54
N LYS A 34 17.34 12.65 14.47
CA LYS A 34 17.98 12.77 15.78
C LYS A 34 17.85 11.47 16.58
N VAL A 35 16.67 10.87 16.58
CA VAL A 35 16.43 9.60 17.28
C VAL A 35 17.19 8.46 16.62
N TRP A 36 17.18 8.37 15.30
CA TRP A 36 17.94 7.38 14.54
C TRP A 36 19.46 7.47 14.83
N GLN A 37 20.00 8.70 14.92
CA GLN A 37 21.40 8.90 15.32
C GLN A 37 21.71 8.42 16.74
N ARG A 38 20.78 8.66 17.69
CA ARG A 38 20.94 8.15 19.07
C ARG A 38 20.85 6.62 19.15
N LEU A 39 20.14 5.99 18.20
CA LEU A 39 20.09 4.53 18.03
C LEU A 39 21.35 3.95 17.36
N GLY A 40 22.33 4.77 17.02
CA GLY A 40 23.58 4.35 16.37
C GLY A 40 23.52 4.34 14.84
N SER A 41 22.53 4.99 14.24
CA SER A 41 22.35 5.10 12.79
C SER A 41 22.28 3.73 12.06
N PRO A 42 21.48 2.76 12.53
CA PRO A 42 21.43 1.45 11.91
C PRO A 42 20.91 1.54 10.46
N LEU A 43 21.53 0.78 9.55
CA LEU A 43 21.00 0.56 8.21
C LEU A 43 20.13 -0.71 8.22
N PRO A 44 18.93 -0.69 7.59
CA PRO A 44 18.02 -1.84 7.62
C PRO A 44 18.58 -3.07 6.88
N ALA A 45 19.41 -2.84 5.87
CA ALA A 45 20.05 -3.87 5.06
C ALA A 45 21.25 -3.29 4.28
N PRO A 46 22.16 -4.15 3.71
CA PRO A 46 23.17 -3.72 2.74
C PRO A 46 22.61 -3.16 1.43
N MET A 47 21.35 -3.52 1.09
CA MET A 47 20.63 -3.03 -0.09
C MET A 47 19.24 -2.56 0.32
N VAL A 48 18.86 -1.36 -0.13
CA VAL A 48 17.58 -0.74 0.19
C VAL A 48 16.84 -0.34 -1.08
N ILE A 49 15.57 -0.74 -1.17
CA ILE A 49 14.64 -0.35 -2.23
C ILE A 49 13.52 0.46 -1.59
N SER A 50 13.32 1.72 -1.99
CA SER A 50 12.21 2.54 -1.54
C SER A 50 11.09 2.56 -2.57
N VAL A 51 9.84 2.36 -2.13
CA VAL A 51 8.67 2.30 -2.99
C VAL A 51 7.67 3.40 -2.60
N GLY A 52 7.59 4.44 -3.41
CA GLY A 52 6.61 5.52 -3.33
C GLY A 52 5.57 5.44 -4.46
N GLY A 53 4.59 6.31 -4.40
CA GLY A 53 3.53 6.40 -5.42
C GLY A 53 2.17 6.69 -4.80
N THR A 54 1.16 6.93 -5.61
CA THR A 54 -0.22 7.07 -5.14
C THR A 54 -0.82 5.69 -4.90
N ASN A 55 -0.94 4.85 -5.93
CA ASN A 55 -1.45 3.48 -5.85
C ASN A 55 -0.37 2.47 -6.25
N GLY A 56 -0.55 1.20 -5.87
CA GLY A 56 0.32 0.10 -6.28
C GLY A 56 1.57 -0.13 -5.42
N LYS A 57 1.87 0.73 -4.43
CA LYS A 57 3.04 0.61 -3.54
C LYS A 57 3.15 -0.78 -2.90
N GLY A 58 2.18 -1.14 -2.05
CA GLY A 58 2.20 -2.42 -1.33
C GLY A 58 2.22 -3.64 -2.25
N SER A 59 1.53 -3.59 -3.42
CA SER A 59 1.62 -4.67 -4.43
C SER A 59 3.03 -4.77 -5.02
N THR A 60 3.68 -3.64 -5.32
CA THR A 60 5.07 -3.61 -5.83
C THR A 60 6.05 -4.15 -4.78
N VAL A 61 5.86 -3.80 -3.49
CA VAL A 61 6.63 -4.37 -2.37
C VAL A 61 6.46 -5.89 -2.32
N ALA A 62 5.23 -6.41 -2.42
CA ALA A 62 4.98 -7.85 -2.40
C ALA A 62 5.62 -8.59 -3.58
N PHE A 63 5.59 -8.01 -4.79
CA PHE A 63 6.31 -8.58 -5.94
C PHE A 63 7.82 -8.61 -5.70
N LEU A 64 8.40 -7.51 -5.22
CA LEU A 64 9.83 -7.45 -4.88
C LEU A 64 10.20 -8.49 -3.82
N GLU A 65 9.45 -8.56 -2.71
CA GLU A 65 9.68 -9.55 -1.65
C GLU A 65 9.64 -10.97 -2.20
N ALA A 66 8.60 -11.32 -2.96
CA ALA A 66 8.42 -12.67 -3.49
C ALA A 66 9.51 -13.06 -4.49
N MET A 67 9.92 -12.15 -5.40
CA MET A 67 10.97 -12.39 -6.39
C MET A 67 12.35 -12.54 -5.71
N LEU A 68 12.69 -11.64 -4.79
CA LEU A 68 13.98 -11.66 -4.09
C LEU A 68 14.11 -12.91 -3.22
N ARG A 69 13.06 -13.31 -2.50
CA ARG A 69 13.04 -14.54 -1.70
C ARG A 69 13.14 -15.78 -2.58
N ALA A 70 12.43 -15.81 -3.73
CA ALA A 70 12.57 -16.91 -4.70
C ALA A 70 13.99 -16.99 -5.28
N GLY A 71 14.72 -15.86 -5.32
CA GLY A 71 16.14 -15.77 -5.66
C GLY A 71 17.11 -16.19 -4.53
N GLY A 72 16.58 -16.59 -3.37
CA GLY A 72 17.37 -17.08 -2.23
C GLY A 72 17.89 -15.98 -1.30
N LEU A 73 17.42 -14.73 -1.43
CA LEU A 73 17.82 -13.62 -0.55
C LEU A 73 16.91 -13.54 0.68
N ARG A 74 17.47 -13.10 1.80
CA ARG A 74 16.74 -12.73 3.00
C ARG A 74 16.16 -11.33 2.83
N VAL A 75 14.85 -11.21 2.92
CA VAL A 75 14.15 -9.95 2.60
C VAL A 75 13.37 -9.45 3.79
N GLY A 76 13.58 -8.17 4.11
CA GLY A 76 12.75 -7.45 5.05
C GLY A 76 11.88 -6.41 4.34
N THR A 77 10.62 -6.27 4.77
CA THR A 77 9.72 -5.26 4.21
C THR A 77 9.12 -4.39 5.30
N PHE A 78 8.86 -3.13 4.96
CA PHE A 78 8.01 -2.23 5.74
C PHE A 78 6.90 -1.71 4.84
N THR A 79 5.64 -1.91 5.25
CA THR A 79 4.45 -1.51 4.48
C THR A 79 3.42 -0.80 5.36
N SER A 80 2.53 0.00 4.75
CA SER A 80 1.45 0.69 5.45
C SER A 80 0.28 1.05 4.54
N PRO A 81 -0.96 1.11 5.10
CA PRO A 81 -1.34 0.65 6.43
C PRO A 81 -1.46 -0.88 6.51
N HIS A 82 -1.65 -1.43 7.71
CA HIS A 82 -2.05 -2.83 7.90
C HIS A 82 -3.57 -3.01 7.73
N LEU A 83 -4.02 -4.25 7.56
CA LEU A 83 -5.44 -4.61 7.51
C LEU A 83 -5.97 -5.08 8.87
N LEU A 84 -5.43 -6.14 9.42
CA LEU A 84 -5.91 -6.76 10.66
C LEU A 84 -4.99 -6.54 11.86
N ARG A 85 -3.68 -6.70 11.65
CA ARG A 85 -2.69 -6.66 12.73
C ARG A 85 -1.54 -5.70 12.40
N TYR A 86 -1.09 -4.96 13.38
CA TYR A 86 0.05 -4.04 13.23
C TYR A 86 1.31 -4.75 12.70
N ASN A 87 1.50 -6.00 13.08
CA ASN A 87 2.61 -6.87 12.70
C ASN A 87 2.81 -6.96 11.19
N GLU A 88 1.73 -6.91 10.39
CA GLU A 88 1.74 -6.91 8.93
C GLU A 88 2.65 -5.82 8.34
N ARG A 89 2.88 -4.73 9.10
CA ARG A 89 3.72 -3.61 8.65
C ARG A 89 5.19 -3.96 8.51
N VAL A 90 5.68 -4.91 9.29
CA VAL A 90 7.09 -5.35 9.25
C VAL A 90 7.13 -6.84 8.98
N ARG A 91 7.67 -7.23 7.83
CA ARG A 91 7.82 -8.64 7.48
C ARG A 91 9.27 -8.99 7.25
N ILE A 92 9.64 -10.19 7.66
CA ILE A 92 10.99 -10.75 7.50
C ILE A 92 10.85 -12.13 6.90
N ASP A 93 11.44 -12.33 5.74
CA ASP A 93 11.34 -13.57 4.97
C ASP A 93 9.89 -14.06 4.77
N GLY A 94 8.97 -13.11 4.54
CA GLY A 94 7.55 -13.37 4.27
C GLY A 94 6.72 -13.68 5.50
N LEU A 95 7.26 -13.53 6.70
CA LEU A 95 6.54 -13.68 7.96
C LEU A 95 6.43 -12.34 8.67
N ASP A 96 5.25 -12.07 9.24
CA ASP A 96 5.02 -10.87 10.02
C ASP A 96 5.87 -10.89 11.29
N ALA A 97 6.38 -9.73 11.72
CA ALA A 97 7.12 -9.59 12.95
C ALA A 97 6.25 -9.98 14.16
N ASP A 98 6.84 -10.67 15.13
CA ASP A 98 6.13 -11.01 16.36
C ASP A 98 5.98 -9.81 17.30
N ASP A 99 5.01 -9.90 18.22
CA ASP A 99 4.68 -8.84 19.17
C ASP A 99 5.88 -8.47 20.06
N ALA A 100 6.64 -9.49 20.52
CA ALA A 100 7.78 -9.28 21.41
C ALA A 100 8.91 -8.52 20.73
N SER A 101 9.20 -8.82 19.46
CA SER A 101 10.20 -8.11 18.66
C SER A 101 9.81 -6.64 18.45
N LEU A 102 8.52 -6.36 18.15
CA LEU A 102 8.00 -4.99 17.99
C LEU A 102 8.07 -4.22 19.31
N VAL A 103 7.66 -4.82 20.42
CA VAL A 103 7.73 -4.22 21.78
C VAL A 103 9.17 -3.85 22.12
N GLN A 104 10.13 -4.78 21.94
CA GLN A 104 11.54 -4.50 22.15
C GLN A 104 12.06 -3.33 21.31
N ALA A 105 11.67 -3.26 20.05
CA ALA A 105 12.03 -2.14 19.19
C ALA A 105 11.45 -0.82 19.69
N PHE A 106 10.19 -0.81 20.14
CA PHE A 106 9.56 0.38 20.71
C PHE A 106 10.20 0.83 22.01
N GLU A 107 10.56 -0.08 22.90
CA GLU A 107 11.28 0.23 24.15
C GLU A 107 12.62 0.93 23.86
N ARG A 108 13.39 0.41 22.91
CA ARG A 108 14.66 1.00 22.50
C ARG A 108 14.48 2.38 21.88
N ILE A 109 13.43 2.58 21.08
CA ILE A 109 13.11 3.88 20.46
C ILE A 109 12.68 4.87 21.55
N GLU A 110 11.86 4.44 22.51
CA GLU A 110 11.41 5.26 23.64
C GLU A 110 12.60 5.78 24.47
N GLU A 111 13.54 4.91 24.79
CA GLU A 111 14.76 5.28 25.48
C GLU A 111 15.60 6.30 24.68
N ALA A 112 15.78 6.04 23.38
CA ALA A 112 16.61 6.87 22.53
C ALA A 112 15.99 8.22 22.20
N ARG A 113 14.65 8.32 22.07
CA ARG A 113 13.99 9.59 21.75
C ARG A 113 14.08 10.60 22.90
N GLY A 114 14.02 10.17 24.14
CA GLY A 114 13.99 11.05 25.32
C GLY A 114 12.81 12.03 25.24
N ASP A 115 13.10 13.31 25.12
CA ASP A 115 12.13 14.41 25.02
C ASP A 115 11.61 14.69 23.60
N ILE A 116 12.16 14.02 22.57
CA ILE A 116 11.72 14.19 21.20
C ILE A 116 10.40 13.46 20.99
N SER A 117 9.34 14.19 20.59
CA SER A 117 8.08 13.55 20.20
C SER A 117 8.18 12.91 18.81
N LEU A 118 7.65 11.71 18.66
CA LEU A 118 7.54 10.99 17.39
C LEU A 118 6.08 10.66 17.09
N THR A 119 5.71 10.75 15.81
CA THR A 119 4.40 10.28 15.34
C THR A 119 4.33 8.76 15.35
N TYR A 120 3.11 8.22 15.32
CA TYR A 120 2.85 6.77 15.16
C TYR A 120 3.61 6.15 13.99
N PHE A 121 3.69 6.87 12.86
CA PHE A 121 4.38 6.38 11.67
C PHE A 121 5.91 6.43 11.84
N GLU A 122 6.46 7.48 12.45
CA GLU A 122 7.90 7.58 12.74
C GLU A 122 8.37 6.47 13.69
N PHE A 123 7.57 6.11 14.71
CA PHE A 123 7.85 4.95 15.56
C PHE A 123 7.90 3.66 14.73
N GLY A 124 6.92 3.44 13.86
CA GLY A 124 6.86 2.25 13.01
C GLY A 124 8.04 2.15 12.04
N ALA A 125 8.43 3.26 11.42
CA ALA A 125 9.57 3.30 10.50
C ALA A 125 10.90 2.98 11.21
N LEU A 126 11.13 3.57 12.39
CA LEU A 126 12.31 3.26 13.20
C LEU A 126 12.32 1.81 13.68
N ALA A 127 11.17 1.29 14.13
CA ALA A 127 11.05 -0.11 14.54
C ALA A 127 11.38 -1.07 13.39
N ALA A 128 10.86 -0.79 12.19
CA ALA A 128 11.19 -1.58 11.00
C ALA A 128 12.69 -1.55 10.72
N ILE A 129 13.32 -0.36 10.68
CA ILE A 129 14.77 -0.21 10.45
C ILE A 129 15.57 -1.03 11.47
N LEU A 130 15.22 -0.95 12.76
CA LEU A 130 15.90 -1.69 13.83
C LEU A 130 15.74 -3.20 13.68
N LEU A 131 14.51 -3.67 13.42
CA LEU A 131 14.23 -5.10 13.30
C LEU A 131 14.92 -5.71 12.07
N LEU A 132 14.88 -5.03 10.91
CA LEU A 132 15.53 -5.51 9.70
C LEU A 132 17.05 -5.55 9.87
N ALA A 133 17.65 -4.52 10.47
CA ALA A 133 19.07 -4.51 10.81
C ALA A 133 19.45 -5.65 11.77
N GLN A 134 18.66 -5.88 12.82
CA GLN A 134 18.91 -6.95 13.80
C GLN A 134 18.78 -8.34 13.19
N ARG A 135 17.90 -8.52 12.21
CA ARG A 135 17.69 -9.81 11.52
C ARG A 135 18.67 -10.05 10.37
N GLU A 136 19.56 -9.08 10.10
CA GLU A 136 20.61 -9.17 9.07
C GLU A 136 20.04 -9.58 7.70
N VAL A 137 18.96 -8.90 7.25
CA VAL A 137 18.38 -9.15 5.93
C VAL A 137 19.32 -8.64 4.83
N ASP A 138 19.33 -9.30 3.67
CA ASP A 138 20.15 -8.91 2.52
C ASP A 138 19.58 -7.67 1.83
N VAL A 139 18.23 -7.59 1.76
CA VAL A 139 17.50 -6.52 1.09
C VAL A 139 16.36 -6.01 1.98
N ALA A 140 16.28 -4.70 2.15
CA ALA A 140 15.14 -4.02 2.75
C ALA A 140 14.30 -3.34 1.67
N VAL A 141 12.99 -3.63 1.63
CA VAL A 141 12.02 -2.98 0.74
C VAL A 141 11.09 -2.12 1.59
N LEU A 142 11.20 -0.81 1.45
CA LEU A 142 10.55 0.17 2.32
C LEU A 142 9.45 0.93 1.56
N GLU A 143 8.20 0.76 1.97
CA GLU A 143 7.07 1.51 1.44
C GLU A 143 7.00 2.90 2.07
N VAL A 144 6.92 3.93 1.24
CA VAL A 144 6.64 5.32 1.64
C VAL A 144 5.19 5.43 2.11
N GLY A 145 4.98 5.93 3.31
CA GLY A 145 3.63 6.12 3.86
C GLY A 145 2.89 7.28 3.20
N LEU A 146 3.50 8.45 3.13
CA LEU A 146 2.89 9.67 2.61
C LEU A 146 3.90 10.54 1.85
N GLY A 147 3.56 10.93 0.62
CA GLY A 147 4.41 11.81 -0.19
C GLY A 147 5.69 11.11 -0.64
N GLY A 148 6.80 11.45 -0.02
CA GLY A 148 8.12 10.88 -0.27
C GLY A 148 9.23 11.72 0.38
N ARG A 149 9.40 12.97 -0.03
CA ARG A 149 10.50 13.86 0.37
C ARG A 149 10.69 13.96 1.89
N LEU A 150 9.61 14.08 2.64
CA LEU A 150 9.59 14.26 4.09
C LEU A 150 9.05 13.04 4.86
N ASP A 151 8.87 11.91 4.16
CA ASP A 151 8.41 10.67 4.77
C ASP A 151 9.51 10.03 5.63
N ALA A 152 9.11 9.40 6.73
CA ALA A 152 10.03 8.80 7.70
C ALA A 152 10.98 7.76 7.08
N VAL A 153 10.52 6.95 6.10
CA VAL A 153 11.40 5.96 5.44
C VAL A 153 12.45 6.61 4.54
N ASN A 154 12.23 7.86 4.10
CA ASN A 154 13.22 8.62 3.33
C ASN A 154 14.42 9.11 4.17
N LEU A 155 14.43 8.77 5.46
CA LEU A 155 15.60 8.88 6.32
C LEU A 155 16.78 8.04 5.78
N ILE A 156 16.48 6.92 5.13
CA ILE A 156 17.45 5.99 4.54
C ILE A 156 17.57 6.25 3.04
N ASP A 157 18.80 6.39 2.56
CA ASP A 157 19.09 6.55 1.13
C ASP A 157 18.97 5.20 0.42
N ALA A 158 17.97 5.07 -0.46
CA ALA A 158 17.74 3.85 -1.21
C ALA A 158 18.77 3.62 -2.33
N ASP A 159 19.11 2.36 -2.62
CA ASP A 159 19.92 1.96 -3.78
C ASP A 159 19.10 2.05 -5.09
N VAL A 160 17.78 1.81 -5.01
CA VAL A 160 16.79 2.02 -6.06
C VAL A 160 15.56 2.65 -5.44
N ALA A 161 15.03 3.69 -6.09
CA ALA A 161 13.77 4.30 -5.71
C ALA A 161 12.72 4.08 -6.80
N ILE A 162 11.51 3.73 -6.40
CA ILE A 162 10.37 3.44 -7.27
C ILE A 162 9.27 4.45 -7.00
N VAL A 163 8.72 5.06 -8.04
CA VAL A 163 7.43 5.77 -8.00
C VAL A 163 6.46 5.01 -8.89
N THR A 164 5.47 4.37 -8.29
CA THR A 164 4.52 3.48 -8.99
C THR A 164 3.57 4.25 -9.89
N THR A 165 2.78 5.17 -9.32
CA THR A 165 1.88 6.09 -10.04
C THR A 165 1.82 7.43 -9.34
N VAL A 166 1.38 8.48 -10.06
CA VAL A 166 1.10 9.79 -9.52
C VAL A 166 -0.31 10.22 -9.90
N ASP A 167 -1.19 10.30 -8.92
CA ASP A 167 -2.55 10.80 -9.08
C ASP A 167 -3.00 11.56 -7.82
N LEU A 168 -4.18 12.17 -7.84
CA LEU A 168 -4.73 12.95 -6.74
C LEU A 168 -5.03 12.03 -5.54
N ASP A 169 -4.39 12.29 -4.43
CA ASP A 169 -4.65 11.71 -3.12
C ASP A 169 -3.95 12.56 -2.06
N HIS A 170 -4.45 12.54 -0.81
CA HIS A 170 -3.87 13.29 0.31
C HIS A 170 -3.63 14.78 0.02
N GLN A 171 -4.59 15.44 -0.63
CA GLN A 171 -4.43 16.80 -1.16
C GLN A 171 -4.13 17.83 -0.08
N ASP A 172 -4.61 17.64 1.15
CA ASP A 172 -4.33 18.50 2.31
C ASP A 172 -2.84 18.58 2.66
N TRP A 173 -2.04 17.59 2.22
CA TRP A 173 -0.61 17.45 2.54
C TRP A 173 0.31 17.61 1.34
N LEU A 174 -0.13 17.13 0.16
CA LEU A 174 0.74 16.98 -1.00
C LEU A 174 0.45 18.02 -2.10
N GLY A 175 -0.64 18.79 -1.94
CA GLY A 175 -1.12 19.74 -2.93
C GLY A 175 -2.28 19.23 -3.77
N ASN A 176 -2.89 20.15 -4.55
CA ASN A 176 -4.16 19.93 -5.23
C ASN A 176 -4.03 19.50 -6.70
N ASP A 177 -2.81 19.23 -7.15
CA ASP A 177 -2.52 18.84 -8.53
C ASP A 177 -1.43 17.75 -8.60
N ARG A 178 -1.38 17.04 -9.73
CA ARG A 178 -0.43 15.95 -9.96
C ARG A 178 1.02 16.42 -9.94
N GLU A 179 1.31 17.67 -10.29
CA GLU A 179 2.68 18.22 -10.34
C GLU A 179 3.23 18.43 -8.93
N SER A 180 2.43 18.99 -8.03
CA SER A 180 2.80 19.15 -6.61
C SER A 180 3.05 17.78 -5.95
N ILE A 181 2.15 16.83 -6.18
CA ILE A 181 2.27 15.46 -5.67
C ILE A 181 3.53 14.76 -6.24
N ALA A 182 3.81 14.97 -7.53
CA ALA A 182 5.00 14.43 -8.18
C ALA A 182 6.29 14.94 -7.54
N ARG A 183 6.36 16.24 -7.22
CA ARG A 183 7.53 16.86 -6.57
C ARG A 183 7.82 16.24 -5.21
N GLU A 184 6.78 16.00 -4.39
CA GLU A 184 6.94 15.34 -3.10
C GLU A 184 7.40 13.88 -3.26
N LYS A 185 6.84 13.15 -4.23
CA LYS A 185 7.22 11.75 -4.48
C LYS A 185 8.64 11.63 -5.04
N ALA A 186 9.06 12.54 -5.92
CA ALA A 186 10.41 12.59 -6.47
C ALA A 186 11.50 12.78 -5.40
N GLY A 187 11.16 13.27 -4.21
CA GLY A 187 12.08 13.45 -3.10
C GLY A 187 12.73 12.16 -2.55
N ILE A 188 12.29 10.99 -2.99
CA ILE A 188 12.95 9.71 -2.68
C ILE A 188 14.10 9.38 -3.66
N PHE A 189 14.20 10.07 -4.78
CA PHE A 189 15.27 9.85 -5.75
C PHE A 189 16.64 10.29 -5.23
N ARG A 190 17.68 9.66 -5.72
CA ARG A 190 19.08 9.98 -5.33
C ARG A 190 19.98 10.15 -6.55
N PRO A 191 20.99 11.03 -6.48
CA PRO A 191 21.95 11.22 -7.57
C PRO A 191 22.64 9.91 -7.95
N ARG A 192 22.72 9.65 -9.26
CA ARG A 192 23.40 8.48 -9.83
C ARG A 192 22.84 7.12 -9.37
N ARG A 193 21.62 7.09 -8.79
CA ARG A 193 20.92 5.87 -8.44
C ARG A 193 19.73 5.65 -9.37
N PRO A 194 19.33 4.39 -9.63
CA PRO A 194 18.15 4.10 -10.42
C PRO A 194 16.88 4.70 -9.82
N ALA A 195 16.08 5.36 -10.67
CA ALA A 195 14.76 5.91 -10.39
C ALA A 195 13.76 5.26 -11.34
N ILE A 196 12.98 4.31 -10.83
CA ILE A 196 12.02 3.54 -11.61
C ILE A 196 10.66 4.22 -11.54
N ILE A 197 10.09 4.56 -12.68
CA ILE A 197 8.79 5.22 -12.80
C ILE A 197 7.82 4.25 -13.48
N GLY A 198 6.86 3.73 -12.70
CA GLY A 198 5.86 2.75 -13.15
C GLY A 198 4.65 3.39 -13.83
N ASP A 199 4.57 4.73 -13.85
CA ASP A 199 3.52 5.49 -14.52
C ASP A 199 3.86 5.64 -16.01
N ASN A 200 2.92 5.27 -16.90
CA ASN A 200 3.07 5.47 -18.33
C ASN A 200 2.93 6.94 -18.75
N ASP A 201 2.20 7.72 -17.93
CA ASP A 201 1.96 9.16 -18.12
C ASP A 201 2.32 9.94 -16.84
N PRO A 202 3.60 9.93 -16.42
CA PRO A 202 4.02 10.64 -15.22
C PRO A 202 3.97 12.16 -15.46
N PRO A 203 3.62 12.95 -14.42
CA PRO A 203 3.71 14.41 -14.49
C PRO A 203 5.14 14.85 -14.87
N PRO A 204 5.30 15.88 -15.73
CA PRO A 204 6.60 16.43 -16.10
C PRO A 204 7.51 16.74 -14.92
N THR A 205 6.99 17.31 -13.84
CA THR A 205 7.76 17.61 -12.62
C THR A 205 8.49 16.40 -12.06
N LEU A 206 7.92 15.18 -12.14
CA LEU A 206 8.61 13.96 -11.67
C LEU A 206 9.91 13.72 -12.44
N LEU A 207 9.88 13.91 -13.76
CA LEU A 207 11.02 13.73 -14.64
C LEU A 207 12.05 14.87 -14.49
N ASP A 208 11.57 16.08 -14.34
CA ASP A 208 12.43 17.26 -14.16
C ASP A 208 13.25 17.18 -12.86
N VAL A 209 12.60 16.83 -11.75
CA VAL A 209 13.32 16.62 -10.46
C VAL A 209 14.32 15.47 -10.57
N ALA A 210 13.96 14.35 -11.21
CA ALA A 210 14.89 13.24 -11.40
C ALA A 210 16.11 13.65 -12.25
N LYS A 211 15.89 14.46 -13.29
CA LYS A 211 16.94 15.01 -14.16
C LYS A 211 17.84 16.00 -13.40
N GLU A 212 17.25 16.92 -12.64
CA GLU A 212 17.99 17.89 -11.81
C GLU A 212 18.89 17.20 -10.78
N LEU A 213 18.39 16.11 -10.18
CA LEU A 213 19.17 15.27 -9.26
C LEU A 213 20.24 14.42 -9.97
N GLY A 214 20.16 14.24 -11.28
CA GLY A 214 21.03 13.32 -12.01
C GLY A 214 20.77 11.85 -11.67
N SER A 215 19.52 11.48 -11.40
CA SER A 215 19.10 10.10 -11.18
C SER A 215 19.06 9.31 -12.49
N LEU A 216 19.25 7.99 -12.43
CA LEU A 216 19.21 7.11 -13.59
C LEU A 216 17.76 6.64 -13.84
N VAL A 217 17.02 7.43 -14.61
CA VAL A 217 15.58 7.21 -14.83
C VAL A 217 15.35 6.01 -15.75
N GLN A 218 14.44 5.10 -15.34
CA GLN A 218 13.82 4.09 -16.20
C GLN A 218 12.30 4.22 -16.07
N ARG A 219 11.62 4.47 -17.19
CA ARG A 219 10.19 4.79 -17.24
C ARG A 219 9.40 3.72 -17.99
N ALA A 220 8.26 3.34 -17.45
CA ALA A 220 7.28 2.49 -18.11
C ALA A 220 6.78 3.12 -19.42
N GLY A 221 6.57 2.29 -20.44
CA GLY A 221 6.15 2.71 -21.77
C GLY A 221 7.26 3.36 -22.61
N ARG A 222 8.49 3.55 -22.08
CA ARG A 222 9.63 4.09 -22.80
C ARG A 222 10.89 3.24 -22.66
N ASP A 223 11.32 2.95 -21.43
CA ASP A 223 12.57 2.23 -21.15
C ASP A 223 12.30 0.77 -20.80
N PHE A 224 11.09 0.47 -20.34
CA PHE A 224 10.55 -0.88 -20.18
C PHE A 224 9.06 -0.93 -20.52
N SER A 225 8.56 -2.10 -20.90
CA SER A 225 7.16 -2.32 -21.22
C SER A 225 6.63 -3.62 -20.65
N ALA A 226 5.30 -3.73 -20.59
CA ALA A 226 4.56 -4.91 -20.19
C ALA A 226 3.40 -5.12 -21.18
N GLU A 227 3.37 -6.29 -21.83
CA GLU A 227 2.39 -6.63 -22.85
C GLU A 227 1.70 -7.94 -22.50
N THR A 228 0.38 -7.96 -22.47
CA THR A 228 -0.38 -9.20 -22.29
C THR A 228 -0.25 -10.09 -23.53
N THR A 229 -0.03 -11.38 -23.31
CA THR A 229 0.05 -12.41 -24.37
C THR A 229 -1.09 -13.42 -24.19
N SER A 230 -1.21 -14.37 -25.11
CA SER A 230 -2.24 -15.42 -25.02
C SER A 230 -2.05 -16.39 -23.84
N THR A 231 -0.84 -16.50 -23.29
CA THR A 231 -0.48 -17.45 -22.23
C THR A 231 0.03 -16.82 -20.94
N GLY A 232 0.09 -15.48 -20.91
CA GLY A 232 0.64 -14.75 -19.77
C GLY A 232 0.89 -13.30 -20.14
N TRP A 233 2.11 -12.82 -19.92
CA TRP A 233 2.52 -11.48 -20.33
C TRP A 233 4.05 -11.43 -20.56
N ARG A 234 4.48 -10.41 -21.28
CA ARG A 234 5.88 -10.17 -21.60
C ARG A 234 6.35 -8.88 -20.95
N TRP A 235 7.47 -8.95 -20.25
CA TRP A 235 8.26 -7.79 -19.85
C TRP A 235 9.42 -7.58 -20.83
N SER A 236 9.73 -6.33 -21.17
CA SER A 236 10.85 -5.98 -22.03
C SER A 236 11.58 -4.74 -21.56
N SER A 237 12.91 -4.72 -21.65
CA SER A 237 13.76 -3.56 -21.40
C SER A 237 15.02 -3.63 -22.27
N GLY A 238 15.19 -2.68 -23.20
CA GLY A 238 16.23 -2.72 -24.21
C GLY A 238 16.10 -3.97 -25.10
N SER A 239 17.14 -4.80 -25.13
CA SER A 239 17.15 -6.09 -25.88
C SER A 239 16.70 -7.29 -25.02
N GLU A 240 16.44 -7.09 -23.74
CA GLU A 240 16.07 -8.17 -22.81
C GLU A 240 14.55 -8.33 -22.73
N THR A 241 14.09 -9.57 -22.78
CA THR A 241 12.68 -9.92 -22.69
C THR A 241 12.46 -11.12 -21.77
N LEU A 242 11.35 -11.12 -21.00
CA LEU A 242 10.91 -12.23 -20.17
C LEU A 242 9.47 -12.58 -20.51
N GLU A 243 9.20 -13.83 -20.84
CA GLU A 243 7.84 -14.39 -20.93
C GLU A 243 7.44 -14.87 -19.53
N LEU A 244 6.34 -14.37 -19.01
CA LEU A 244 5.97 -14.47 -17.60
C LEU A 244 4.53 -14.97 -17.41
N PRO A 245 4.27 -15.73 -16.34
CA PRO A 245 2.90 -16.13 -15.98
C PRO A 245 2.11 -14.92 -15.47
N LEU A 246 0.77 -15.01 -15.53
CA LEU A 246 -0.09 -13.99 -14.94
C LEU A 246 0.11 -13.92 -13.42
N PRO A 247 0.03 -12.72 -12.83
CA PRO A 247 0.03 -12.55 -11.38
C PRO A 247 -1.17 -13.26 -10.76
N ALA A 248 -0.98 -13.77 -9.55
CA ALA A 248 -2.10 -14.34 -8.79
C ALA A 248 -3.05 -13.27 -8.19
N MET A 249 -2.62 -12.02 -8.12
CA MET A 249 -3.48 -10.87 -7.85
C MET A 249 -4.16 -10.43 -9.15
N GLU A 250 -5.49 -10.46 -9.19
CA GLU A 250 -6.26 -10.41 -10.44
C GLU A 250 -6.42 -8.99 -11.05
N ALA A 251 -6.14 -7.91 -10.28
CA ALA A 251 -6.35 -6.56 -10.80
C ALA A 251 -5.46 -6.29 -12.05
N PRO A 252 -5.99 -5.65 -13.11
CA PRO A 252 -5.23 -5.36 -14.33
C PRO A 252 -3.93 -4.58 -14.07
N CYS A 253 -3.93 -3.69 -13.08
CA CYS A 253 -2.77 -2.92 -12.66
C CYS A 253 -1.62 -3.77 -12.10
N GLN A 254 -1.85 -5.02 -11.74
CA GLN A 254 -0.80 -5.87 -11.15
C GLN A 254 0.30 -6.25 -12.14
N ILE A 255 0.00 -6.35 -13.43
CA ILE A 255 1.03 -6.53 -14.47
C ILE A 255 1.96 -5.31 -14.50
N ARG A 256 1.43 -4.09 -14.42
CA ARG A 256 2.21 -2.86 -14.33
C ARG A 256 3.05 -2.80 -13.05
N ASN A 257 2.48 -3.17 -11.89
CA ASN A 257 3.20 -3.21 -10.62
C ASN A 257 4.33 -4.24 -10.65
N ALA A 258 4.08 -5.43 -11.21
CA ALA A 258 5.09 -6.48 -11.41
C ALA A 258 6.21 -6.03 -12.37
N ALA A 259 5.86 -5.42 -13.51
CA ALA A 259 6.83 -4.89 -14.46
C ALA A 259 7.74 -3.82 -13.82
N THR A 260 7.16 -2.96 -12.98
CA THR A 260 7.89 -1.94 -12.24
C THR A 260 8.86 -2.57 -11.23
N ALA A 261 8.42 -3.61 -10.50
CA ALA A 261 9.27 -4.37 -9.59
C ALA A 261 10.41 -5.08 -10.32
N ILE A 262 10.13 -5.73 -11.45
CA ILE A 262 11.15 -6.38 -12.29
C ILE A 262 12.18 -5.35 -12.79
N SER A 263 11.75 -4.18 -13.22
CA SER A 263 12.66 -3.12 -13.70
C SER A 263 13.58 -2.62 -12.60
N ALA A 264 13.11 -2.56 -11.34
CA ALA A 264 13.95 -2.24 -10.20
C ALA A 264 15.01 -3.33 -9.95
N LEU A 265 14.63 -4.61 -9.99
CA LEU A 265 15.58 -5.72 -9.87
C LEU A 265 16.56 -5.78 -11.05
N HIS A 266 16.08 -5.51 -12.27
CA HIS A 266 16.94 -5.41 -13.45
C HIS A 266 17.98 -4.29 -13.32
N ALA A 267 17.62 -3.16 -12.74
CA ALA A 267 18.56 -2.08 -12.46
C ALA A 267 19.63 -2.46 -11.41
N LEU A 268 19.36 -3.47 -10.58
CA LEU A 268 20.29 -4.01 -9.55
C LEU A 268 21.00 -5.31 -9.98
N ARG A 269 20.86 -5.77 -11.23
CA ARG A 269 21.35 -7.08 -11.69
C ARG A 269 22.86 -7.30 -11.51
N ASP A 270 23.64 -6.24 -11.39
CA ASP A 270 25.08 -6.34 -11.10
C ASP A 270 25.37 -6.57 -9.60
N ARG A 271 24.37 -6.44 -8.73
CA ARG A 271 24.47 -6.59 -7.28
C ARG A 271 23.66 -7.77 -6.73
N ILE A 272 22.67 -8.24 -7.48
CA ILE A 272 21.84 -9.41 -7.15
C ILE A 272 21.85 -10.39 -8.31
N ALA A 273 21.70 -11.69 -8.02
CA ALA A 273 21.60 -12.68 -9.08
C ALA A 273 20.31 -12.46 -9.90
N TRP A 274 20.46 -12.13 -11.18
CA TRP A 274 19.35 -12.02 -12.11
C TRP A 274 18.87 -13.39 -12.55
N GLN A 275 17.74 -13.85 -12.03
CA GLN A 275 17.20 -15.19 -12.24
C GLN A 275 15.77 -15.13 -12.79
N PRO A 276 15.56 -15.34 -14.11
CA PRO A 276 14.21 -15.35 -14.70
C PRO A 276 13.22 -16.31 -14.02
N SER A 277 13.69 -17.46 -13.57
CA SER A 277 12.87 -18.44 -12.83
C SER A 277 12.39 -17.93 -11.47
N ALA A 278 13.24 -17.20 -10.75
CA ALA A 278 12.87 -16.58 -9.47
C ALA A 278 11.86 -15.46 -9.68
N ILE A 279 12.02 -14.68 -10.75
CA ILE A 279 11.06 -13.63 -11.14
C ILE A 279 9.69 -14.25 -11.41
N ALA A 280 9.64 -15.29 -12.28
CA ALA A 280 8.39 -15.97 -12.60
C ALA A 280 7.71 -16.58 -11.35
N ALA A 281 8.50 -17.23 -10.48
CA ALA A 281 8.00 -17.77 -9.22
C ALA A 281 7.47 -16.67 -8.28
N GLY A 282 8.17 -15.54 -8.18
CA GLY A 282 7.74 -14.38 -7.39
C GLY A 282 6.42 -13.80 -7.86
N ILE A 283 6.18 -13.71 -9.19
CA ILE A 283 4.92 -13.23 -9.76
C ILE A 283 3.74 -14.11 -9.34
N VAL A 284 3.90 -15.43 -9.44
CA VAL A 284 2.84 -16.38 -9.08
C VAL A 284 2.58 -16.41 -7.58
N ASN A 285 3.61 -16.18 -6.76
CA ASN A 285 3.52 -16.31 -5.30
C ASN A 285 3.24 -15.01 -4.56
N ALA A 286 3.40 -13.83 -5.20
CA ALA A 286 3.12 -12.54 -4.56
C ALA A 286 1.66 -12.43 -4.14
N ARG A 287 1.41 -12.04 -2.89
CA ARG A 287 0.07 -11.84 -2.32
C ARG A 287 0.05 -10.60 -1.44
N VAL A 288 -1.03 -9.83 -1.54
CA VAL A 288 -1.36 -8.72 -0.62
C VAL A 288 -2.84 -8.79 -0.34
N GLY A 289 -3.22 -8.73 0.92
CA GLY A 289 -4.62 -8.69 1.32
C GLY A 289 -5.36 -7.47 0.76
N GLY A 290 -6.64 -7.64 0.47
CA GLY A 290 -7.50 -6.54 0.01
C GLY A 290 -7.18 -5.98 -1.38
N ARG A 291 -6.65 -6.80 -2.29
CA ARG A 291 -6.40 -6.42 -3.69
C ARG A 291 -7.19 -7.34 -4.60
N LEU A 292 -8.44 -7.00 -4.89
CA LEU A 292 -9.42 -7.85 -5.56
C LEU A 292 -9.40 -9.27 -4.98
N GLN A 293 -9.34 -9.34 -3.66
CA GLN A 293 -9.26 -10.61 -2.95
C GLN A 293 -10.63 -11.27 -2.91
N ARG A 294 -10.73 -12.44 -3.53
CA ARG A 294 -11.93 -13.27 -3.50
C ARG A 294 -12.00 -14.07 -2.20
N LEU A 295 -13.10 -13.94 -1.49
CA LEU A 295 -13.34 -14.58 -0.18
C LEU A 295 -14.41 -15.67 -0.24
N ALA A 296 -15.34 -15.60 -1.20
CA ALA A 296 -16.40 -16.60 -1.42
C ALA A 296 -16.76 -16.68 -2.90
N ASP A 297 -17.36 -17.80 -3.30
CA ASP A 297 -17.67 -18.11 -4.70
C ASP A 297 -19.15 -17.92 -5.09
N ALA A 298 -20.06 -18.14 -4.17
CA ALA A 298 -21.49 -18.13 -4.51
C ALA A 298 -22.41 -17.76 -3.31
N PRO A 299 -22.85 -16.50 -3.19
CA PRO A 299 -22.48 -15.37 -4.03
C PRO A 299 -20.98 -15.06 -3.97
N MET A 300 -20.44 -14.55 -5.08
CA MET A 300 -19.04 -14.15 -5.09
C MET A 300 -18.83 -12.96 -4.15
N LEU A 301 -17.89 -13.07 -3.21
CA LEU A 301 -17.49 -11.97 -2.34
C LEU A 301 -16.05 -11.55 -2.66
N VAL A 302 -15.88 -10.29 -3.03
CA VAL A 302 -14.58 -9.70 -3.34
C VAL A 302 -14.35 -8.45 -2.50
N VAL A 303 -13.15 -8.31 -1.95
CA VAL A 303 -12.73 -7.12 -1.21
C VAL A 303 -11.59 -6.40 -1.93
N ASP A 304 -11.64 -5.07 -1.95
CA ASP A 304 -10.57 -4.22 -2.50
C ASP A 304 -10.40 -2.94 -1.69
N VAL A 305 -9.18 -2.54 -1.43
CA VAL A 305 -8.87 -1.32 -0.69
C VAL A 305 -8.92 -0.04 -1.56
N ALA A 306 -9.55 -0.06 -2.71
CA ALA A 306 -9.76 1.12 -3.55
C ALA A 306 -10.38 2.25 -2.71
N HIS A 307 -9.67 3.40 -2.60
CA HIS A 307 -10.05 4.51 -1.73
C HIS A 307 -9.78 5.89 -2.35
N ASN A 308 -9.56 5.93 -3.66
CA ASN A 308 -9.40 7.15 -4.45
C ASN A 308 -9.91 6.94 -5.89
N PRO A 309 -10.13 8.01 -6.68
CA PRO A 309 -10.70 7.89 -8.03
C PRO A 309 -9.88 7.00 -8.98
N GLN A 310 -8.55 7.01 -8.90
CA GLN A 310 -7.70 6.15 -9.73
C GLN A 310 -7.96 4.67 -9.45
N ALA A 311 -7.98 4.27 -8.17
CA ALA A 311 -8.24 2.89 -7.78
C ALA A 311 -9.68 2.45 -8.12
N ALA A 312 -10.65 3.37 -8.03
CA ALA A 312 -12.02 3.10 -8.44
C ALA A 312 -12.14 2.85 -9.95
N ARG A 313 -11.40 3.58 -10.79
CA ARG A 313 -11.32 3.29 -12.25
C ARG A 313 -10.74 1.90 -12.54
N GLU A 314 -9.70 1.49 -11.80
CA GLU A 314 -9.12 0.14 -11.95
C GLU A 314 -10.12 -0.96 -11.52
N LEU A 315 -10.89 -0.72 -10.45
CA LEU A 315 -11.96 -1.63 -10.01
C LEU A 315 -13.09 -1.71 -11.06
N ALA A 316 -13.51 -0.59 -11.64
CA ALA A 316 -14.50 -0.55 -12.70
C ALA A 316 -14.04 -1.33 -13.93
N ALA A 317 -12.80 -1.12 -14.37
CA ALA A 317 -12.20 -1.86 -15.50
C ALA A 317 -12.13 -3.38 -15.23
N TRP A 318 -11.84 -3.78 -13.99
CA TRP A 318 -11.88 -5.20 -13.62
C TRP A 318 -13.30 -5.78 -13.68
N ILE A 319 -14.30 -5.03 -13.19
CA ILE A 319 -15.71 -5.46 -13.24
C ILE A 319 -16.14 -5.66 -14.70
N GLU A 320 -15.80 -4.74 -15.59
CA GLU A 320 -16.10 -4.80 -17.01
C GLU A 320 -15.43 -6.00 -17.70
N ALA A 321 -14.17 -6.27 -17.38
CA ALA A 321 -13.42 -7.40 -17.92
C ALA A 321 -13.87 -8.77 -17.36
N ASN A 322 -14.60 -8.77 -16.23
CA ASN A 322 -15.07 -9.98 -15.55
C ASN A 322 -16.60 -9.95 -15.35
N PRO A 323 -17.40 -10.03 -16.44
CA PRO A 323 -18.83 -10.00 -16.35
C PRO A 323 -19.38 -11.25 -15.61
N ILE A 324 -20.47 -11.06 -14.91
CA ILE A 324 -21.21 -12.13 -14.22
C ILE A 324 -22.66 -12.18 -14.71
N PRO A 325 -23.37 -13.31 -14.57
CA PRO A 325 -24.78 -13.39 -14.95
C PRO A 325 -25.70 -12.55 -14.05
N GLY A 326 -25.31 -12.34 -12.78
CA GLY A 326 -26.06 -11.64 -11.76
C GLY A 326 -25.72 -10.16 -11.63
N ARG A 327 -26.08 -9.59 -10.46
CA ARG A 327 -25.86 -8.18 -10.11
C ARG A 327 -24.53 -7.98 -9.37
N ASN A 328 -23.96 -6.79 -9.50
CA ASN A 328 -22.93 -6.31 -8.58
C ASN A 328 -23.62 -5.53 -7.46
N ILE A 329 -23.35 -5.89 -6.22
CA ILE A 329 -23.84 -5.26 -4.99
C ILE A 329 -22.63 -4.71 -4.25
N ALA A 330 -22.62 -3.42 -3.93
CA ALA A 330 -21.49 -2.81 -3.23
C ALA A 330 -21.75 -2.66 -1.73
N VAL A 331 -20.71 -2.92 -0.93
CA VAL A 331 -20.55 -2.45 0.45
C VAL A 331 -19.51 -1.35 0.45
N PHE A 332 -19.91 -0.12 0.79
CA PHE A 332 -19.09 1.06 0.60
C PHE A 332 -19.07 1.97 1.85
N GLY A 333 -17.87 2.35 2.26
CA GLY A 333 -17.62 3.35 3.30
C GLY A 333 -16.33 4.10 3.02
N ALA A 334 -16.23 5.36 3.40
CA ALA A 334 -15.09 6.21 3.07
C ALA A 334 -14.60 7.04 4.26
N LEU A 335 -13.37 7.55 4.15
CA LEU A 335 -12.79 8.51 5.08
C LEU A 335 -13.08 9.95 4.61
N ASP A 336 -12.99 10.90 5.54
CA ASP A 336 -13.32 12.32 5.35
C ASP A 336 -12.39 13.06 4.38
N ASP A 337 -11.13 12.62 4.28
CA ASP A 337 -10.12 13.18 3.39
C ASP A 337 -10.22 12.67 1.93
N LYS A 338 -11.24 11.86 1.58
CA LYS A 338 -11.35 11.23 0.27
C LYS A 338 -12.38 11.89 -0.66
N ASP A 339 -12.10 11.86 -1.96
CA ASP A 339 -13.03 12.25 -3.01
C ASP A 339 -14.07 11.15 -3.25
N VAL A 340 -15.10 11.14 -2.40
CA VAL A 340 -16.18 10.13 -2.43
C VAL A 340 -16.88 10.09 -3.77
N ALA A 341 -17.20 11.26 -4.34
CA ALA A 341 -17.92 11.35 -5.61
C ALA A 341 -17.08 10.80 -6.77
N GLY A 342 -15.80 11.19 -6.84
CA GLY A 342 -14.88 10.68 -7.85
C GLY A 342 -14.60 9.18 -7.74
N MET A 343 -14.75 8.59 -6.53
CA MET A 343 -14.68 7.14 -6.36
C MET A 343 -15.91 6.40 -6.88
N LEU A 344 -17.10 6.96 -6.71
CA LEU A 344 -18.33 6.30 -7.15
C LEU A 344 -18.56 6.42 -8.65
N GLU A 345 -18.22 7.57 -9.24
CA GLU A 345 -18.50 7.90 -10.64
C GLU A 345 -18.14 6.78 -11.63
N PRO A 346 -16.93 6.20 -11.64
CA PRO A 346 -16.57 5.13 -12.58
C PRO A 346 -17.31 3.81 -12.31
N LEU A 347 -17.94 3.64 -11.14
CA LEU A 347 -18.60 2.41 -10.71
C LEU A 347 -20.12 2.42 -10.89
N LEU A 348 -20.74 3.60 -11.12
CA LEU A 348 -22.19 3.76 -11.18
C LEU A 348 -22.84 2.90 -12.29
N ALA A 349 -22.18 2.74 -13.43
CA ALA A 349 -22.68 1.94 -14.53
C ALA A 349 -22.57 0.40 -14.27
N HIS A 350 -21.77 0.01 -13.29
CA HIS A 350 -21.42 -1.39 -13.04
C HIS A 350 -22.06 -1.96 -11.76
N VAL A 351 -22.42 -1.08 -10.80
CA VAL A 351 -22.99 -1.48 -9.50
C VAL A 351 -24.50 -1.22 -9.48
N HIS A 352 -25.25 -2.24 -9.18
CA HIS A 352 -26.72 -2.22 -9.24
C HIS A 352 -27.38 -1.81 -7.93
N GLU A 353 -26.70 -2.07 -6.80
CA GLU A 353 -27.23 -1.81 -5.46
C GLU A 353 -26.09 -1.47 -4.49
N TRP A 354 -26.29 -0.46 -3.64
CA TRP A 354 -25.30 0.07 -2.73
C TRP A 354 -25.73 -0.04 -1.27
N HIS A 355 -24.94 -0.72 -0.46
CA HIS A 355 -25.03 -0.74 1.00
C HIS A 355 -23.97 0.20 1.57
N LEU A 356 -24.42 1.37 2.02
CA LEU A 356 -23.52 2.39 2.60
C LEU A 356 -23.28 2.08 4.07
N CYS A 357 -22.03 2.17 4.53
CA CYS A 357 -21.69 1.96 5.94
C CYS A 357 -20.91 3.14 6.52
N ALA A 358 -21.22 3.49 7.78
CA ALA A 358 -20.44 4.43 8.56
C ALA A 358 -19.08 3.82 8.93
N LEU A 359 -18.05 4.67 9.00
CA LEU A 359 -16.71 4.31 9.46
C LEU A 359 -16.28 5.11 10.70
N CYS A 360 -17.12 5.99 11.24
CA CYS A 360 -16.81 6.81 12.42
C CYS A 360 -16.51 5.98 13.68
N GLY A 361 -17.09 4.77 13.81
CA GLY A 361 -16.76 3.82 14.86
C GLY A 361 -15.40 3.10 14.68
N ALA A 362 -14.91 3.01 13.45
CA ALA A 362 -13.65 2.33 13.12
C ALA A 362 -12.46 3.30 13.04
N SER A 363 -12.70 4.58 12.76
CA SER A 363 -11.65 5.60 12.62
C SER A 363 -12.18 6.98 12.95
N PRO A 364 -11.39 7.83 13.65
CA PRO A 364 -11.72 9.25 13.84
C PRO A 364 -11.91 10.04 12.55
N ARG A 365 -11.36 9.56 11.42
CA ARG A 365 -11.55 10.12 10.07
C ARG A 365 -12.66 9.42 9.29
N GLY A 366 -13.35 8.45 9.87
CA GLY A 366 -14.44 7.74 9.21
C GLY A 366 -15.66 8.65 9.04
N LEU A 367 -16.25 8.66 7.84
CA LEU A 367 -17.49 9.38 7.61
C LEU A 367 -18.65 8.68 8.34
N SER A 368 -19.55 9.49 8.93
CA SER A 368 -20.90 9.04 9.30
C SER A 368 -21.76 8.85 8.05
N LEU A 369 -22.91 8.18 8.19
CA LEU A 369 -23.85 8.00 7.07
C LEU A 369 -24.33 9.34 6.50
N ASP A 370 -24.70 10.29 7.38
CA ASP A 370 -25.21 11.59 6.98
C ASP A 370 -24.16 12.40 6.20
N GLU A 371 -22.89 12.35 6.63
CA GLU A 371 -21.79 13.01 5.91
C GLU A 371 -21.49 12.33 4.57
N LEU A 372 -21.51 10.99 4.53
CA LEU A 372 -21.32 10.22 3.30
C LEU A 372 -22.38 10.57 2.27
N GLU A 373 -23.66 10.60 2.67
CA GLU A 373 -24.76 10.96 1.79
C GLU A 373 -24.76 12.43 1.37
N LYS A 374 -24.39 13.33 2.27
CA LYS A 374 -24.24 14.75 1.93
C LYS A 374 -23.23 14.96 0.81
N ARG A 375 -22.13 14.20 0.81
CA ARG A 375 -21.12 14.25 -0.27
C ARG A 375 -21.61 13.65 -1.58
N LEU A 376 -22.60 12.75 -1.52
CA LEU A 376 -23.22 12.12 -2.68
C LEU A 376 -24.43 12.88 -3.20
N HIS A 377 -25.01 13.78 -2.39
CA HIS A 377 -26.25 14.48 -2.72
C HIS A 377 -26.14 15.31 -4.01
N GLY A 378 -27.08 15.08 -4.93
CA GLY A 378 -27.19 15.83 -6.20
C GLY A 378 -26.14 15.49 -7.26
N ARG A 379 -25.22 14.54 -6.99
CA ARG A 379 -24.15 14.20 -7.94
C ARG A 379 -24.36 12.88 -8.66
N THR A 380 -25.14 11.96 -8.08
CA THR A 380 -25.27 10.59 -8.61
C THR A 380 -26.68 10.06 -8.40
N GLN A 381 -27.25 9.41 -9.43
CA GLN A 381 -28.44 8.56 -9.29
C GLN A 381 -27.97 7.11 -9.14
N PHE A 382 -28.14 6.52 -7.96
CA PHE A 382 -27.83 5.12 -7.70
C PHE A 382 -28.84 4.53 -6.71
N THR A 383 -29.00 3.22 -6.77
CA THR A 383 -29.94 2.49 -5.91
C THR A 383 -29.29 2.20 -4.56
N VAL A 384 -29.77 2.85 -3.50
CA VAL A 384 -29.36 2.54 -2.12
C VAL A 384 -30.19 1.36 -1.63
N GLY A 385 -29.53 0.21 -1.43
CA GLY A 385 -30.13 -1.00 -0.85
C GLY A 385 -30.24 -0.95 0.67
N GLY A 386 -29.31 -0.21 1.32
CA GLY A 386 -29.32 -0.05 2.76
C GLY A 386 -28.32 0.96 3.30
N ARG A 387 -28.57 1.41 4.54
CA ARG A 387 -27.76 2.32 5.36
C ARG A 387 -27.40 1.61 6.65
N HIS A 388 -26.12 1.53 6.99
CA HIS A 388 -25.65 0.67 8.05
C HIS A 388 -24.64 1.40 8.95
N GLU A 389 -24.75 1.20 10.25
CA GLU A 389 -23.90 1.81 11.26
C GLU A 389 -22.46 1.31 11.22
N ASP A 390 -22.23 0.14 10.60
CA ASP A 390 -20.91 -0.47 10.47
C ASP A 390 -20.80 -1.38 9.23
N VAL A 391 -19.58 -1.87 8.98
CA VAL A 391 -19.26 -2.76 7.87
C VAL A 391 -19.92 -4.12 8.00
N GLU A 392 -20.04 -4.65 9.23
CA GLU A 392 -20.60 -5.99 9.47
C GLU A 392 -22.08 -6.06 9.11
N SER A 393 -22.88 -5.09 9.56
CA SER A 393 -24.30 -4.98 9.22
C SER A 393 -24.50 -4.72 7.72
N ALA A 394 -23.67 -3.90 7.09
CA ALA A 394 -23.71 -3.66 5.65
C ALA A 394 -23.43 -4.96 4.86
N LEU A 395 -22.37 -5.68 5.23
CA LEU A 395 -22.02 -6.96 4.60
C LEU A 395 -23.13 -8.01 4.81
N GLY A 396 -23.71 -8.07 6.01
CA GLY A 396 -24.83 -8.97 6.32
C GLY A 396 -26.04 -8.73 5.42
N ALA A 397 -26.45 -7.45 5.28
CA ALA A 397 -27.56 -7.06 4.43
C ALA A 397 -27.28 -7.30 2.94
N ALA A 398 -26.09 -6.91 2.45
CA ALA A 398 -25.66 -7.16 1.07
C ALA A 398 -25.65 -8.66 0.74
N SER A 399 -25.15 -9.50 1.66
CA SER A 399 -25.11 -10.95 1.50
C SER A 399 -26.50 -11.58 1.49
N GLN A 400 -27.45 -11.05 2.27
CA GLN A 400 -28.85 -11.49 2.28
C GLN A 400 -29.60 -11.09 1.00
N ALA A 401 -29.30 -9.92 0.43
CA ALA A 401 -29.86 -9.42 -0.82
C ALA A 401 -29.31 -10.15 -2.05
N ALA A 402 -28.09 -10.69 -1.94
CA ALA A 402 -27.38 -11.34 -3.03
C ALA A 402 -27.94 -12.74 -3.34
N ARG A 403 -28.10 -13.04 -4.61
CA ARG A 403 -28.39 -14.37 -5.15
C ARG A 403 -27.06 -15.10 -5.43
N ARG A 404 -27.14 -16.39 -5.70
CA ARG A 404 -25.97 -17.24 -5.95
C ARG A 404 -25.08 -16.74 -7.10
N GLU A 405 -25.69 -16.16 -8.14
CA GLU A 405 -25.03 -15.61 -9.33
C GLU A 405 -24.54 -14.16 -9.18
N ASP A 406 -24.90 -13.50 -8.07
CA ASP A 406 -24.51 -12.11 -7.79
C ASP A 406 -23.07 -12.02 -7.26
N ARG A 407 -22.49 -10.82 -7.33
CA ARG A 407 -21.19 -10.48 -6.76
C ARG A 407 -21.34 -9.35 -5.75
N VAL A 408 -20.85 -9.57 -4.54
CA VAL A 408 -20.72 -8.56 -3.50
C VAL A 408 -19.31 -7.99 -3.54
N LEU A 409 -19.19 -6.67 -3.64
CA LEU A 409 -17.93 -5.91 -3.70
C LEU A 409 -17.82 -5.03 -2.46
N ALA A 410 -16.84 -5.26 -1.59
CA ALA A 410 -16.60 -4.43 -0.42
C ALA A 410 -15.34 -3.58 -0.61
N PHE A 411 -15.51 -2.26 -0.64
CA PHE A 411 -14.41 -1.32 -0.92
C PHE A 411 -14.67 0.09 -0.37
N GLY A 412 -13.74 1.03 -0.64
CA GLY A 412 -13.82 2.44 -0.28
C GLY A 412 -12.83 2.84 0.83
N SER A 413 -12.35 1.88 1.61
CA SER A 413 -11.35 2.11 2.66
C SER A 413 -10.69 0.80 3.08
N PHE A 414 -9.47 0.89 3.63
CA PHE A 414 -8.85 -0.22 4.37
C PHE A 414 -9.74 -0.72 5.53
N PHE A 415 -10.49 0.17 6.18
CA PHE A 415 -11.40 -0.20 7.28
C PHE A 415 -12.58 -1.04 6.81
N VAL A 416 -13.10 -0.82 5.60
CA VAL A 416 -14.14 -1.69 5.01
C VAL A 416 -13.59 -3.10 4.81
N VAL A 417 -12.42 -3.20 4.18
CA VAL A 417 -11.77 -4.50 3.94
C VAL A 417 -11.43 -5.20 5.24
N ALA A 418 -10.86 -4.50 6.22
CA ALA A 418 -10.54 -5.03 7.55
C ALA A 418 -11.79 -5.60 8.25
N GLY A 419 -12.91 -4.86 8.24
CA GLY A 419 -14.17 -5.32 8.84
C GLY A 419 -14.71 -6.60 8.19
N VAL A 420 -14.60 -6.71 6.86
CA VAL A 420 -14.99 -7.94 6.15
C VAL A 420 -14.07 -9.11 6.50
N LEU A 421 -12.76 -8.90 6.48
CA LEU A 421 -11.76 -9.95 6.76
C LEU A 421 -11.85 -10.44 8.22
N ALA A 422 -12.04 -9.55 9.18
CA ALA A 422 -12.20 -9.89 10.60
C ALA A 422 -13.38 -10.86 10.81
N LYS A 423 -14.50 -10.63 10.12
CA LYS A 423 -15.67 -11.51 10.18
C LYS A 423 -15.39 -12.89 9.60
N GLN A 424 -14.60 -12.98 8.52
CA GLN A 424 -14.25 -14.26 7.90
C GLN A 424 -13.31 -15.11 8.76
N THR A 425 -12.45 -14.48 9.57
CA THR A 425 -11.55 -15.17 10.50
C THR A 425 -12.22 -15.62 11.80
N ALA A 426 -13.39 -15.05 12.12
CA ALA A 426 -14.18 -15.39 13.31
C ALA A 426 -15.25 -16.49 13.04
N ALA A 427 -15.52 -16.82 11.78
CA ALA A 427 -16.46 -17.86 11.33
C ALA A 427 -15.75 -19.18 11.01
#